data_fdd8b0e2e672876d58edb2586d37a68e
#
_entry.id   fdd8b0e2e672876d58edb2586d37a68e
#
_cell.length_a   1.000
_cell.length_b   1.000
_cell.length_c   1.000
_cell.angle_alpha   90.00
_cell.angle_beta   90.00
_cell.angle_gamma   90.00
#
_symmetry.space_group_name_H-M   'P 1'
#
loop_
_entity.id
_entity.type
_entity.pdbx_description
1 polymer ?
#
loop_
_entity_poly.entity_id
_entity_poly.type
_entity_poly.pdbx_seq_one_letter_code
_entity_poly.pdbx_strand_id
1 'polypeptide(L)'
;MKKTYILTFLSACLAVLAIFMLQRMVFDRQEEKKVMVGIIYVGDESTAYTMNFVKAQNTIVNTYDDQVQVISNYNIPEGSETEALQELVDAGCDIIFGTSYGYGVTMKQFAEKYPMIELCQATCANANDDPELVNYHTFMGAIYEGRYVSGVVAGMKLKELIDEGKITPE
;
A
#
# COMPACT_ATOMS: atom_id res chain seq x y z
N MET A 1 -60.30 21.88 26.10
CA MET A 1 -59.72 20.52 26.09
C MET A 1 -59.20 20.07 24.72
N LYS A 2 -59.93 20.11 23.60
CA LYS A 2 -59.44 19.62 22.29
C LYS A 2 -58.19 20.32 21.76
N LYS A 3 -58.01 21.62 21.97
CA LYS A 3 -56.82 22.36 21.51
C LYS A 3 -55.55 21.95 22.24
N THR A 4 -55.60 21.59 23.51
CA THR A 4 -54.44 21.16 24.29
C THR A 4 -53.92 19.80 23.82
N TYR A 5 -54.83 18.85 23.51
CA TYR A 5 -54.43 17.54 22.99
C TYR A 5 -53.81 17.62 21.60
N ILE A 6 -54.26 18.54 20.75
CA ILE A 6 -53.64 18.76 19.41
C ILE A 6 -52.24 19.33 19.56
N LEU A 7 -52.04 20.26 20.50
CA LEU A 7 -50.71 20.86 20.72
C LEU A 7 -49.68 19.85 21.27
N THR A 8 -50.13 18.98 22.22
CA THR A 8 -49.29 17.92 22.77
C THR A 8 -48.96 16.84 21.72
N PHE A 9 -49.91 16.51 20.85
CA PHE A 9 -49.68 15.57 19.76
C PHE A 9 -48.69 16.14 18.74
N LEU A 10 -48.79 17.43 18.36
CA LEU A 10 -47.88 18.09 17.45
C LEU A 10 -46.44 18.15 18.02
N SER A 11 -46.30 18.45 19.32
CA SER A 11 -44.98 18.48 19.98
C SER A 11 -44.33 17.12 20.06
N ALA A 12 -45.11 16.05 20.27
CA ALA A 12 -44.62 14.67 20.27
C ALA A 12 -44.14 14.26 18.87
N CYS A 13 -44.86 14.62 17.79
CA CYS A 13 -44.46 14.35 16.41
C CYS A 13 -43.16 15.11 16.04
N LEU A 14 -43.02 16.36 16.46
CA LEU A 14 -41.82 17.15 16.25
C LEU A 14 -40.60 16.57 16.99
N ALA A 15 -40.79 16.08 18.22
CA ALA A 15 -39.72 15.41 18.97
C ALA A 15 -39.27 14.11 18.31
N VAL A 16 -40.19 13.29 17.81
CA VAL A 16 -39.87 12.07 17.07
C VAL A 16 -39.12 12.37 15.76
N LEU A 17 -39.58 13.40 15.02
CA LEU A 17 -38.86 13.86 13.81
C LEU A 17 -37.45 14.36 14.10
N ALA A 18 -37.26 15.10 15.19
CA ALA A 18 -35.96 15.61 15.61
C ALA A 18 -35.02 14.45 16.01
N ILE A 19 -35.53 13.44 16.72
CA ILE A 19 -34.76 12.23 17.06
C ILE A 19 -34.39 11.44 15.81
N PHE A 20 -35.29 11.33 14.85
CA PHE A 20 -35.03 10.63 13.59
C PHE A 20 -33.99 11.36 12.73
N MET A 21 -34.04 12.70 12.69
CA MET A 21 -33.01 13.52 12.02
C MET A 21 -31.65 13.43 12.72
N LEU A 22 -31.64 13.44 14.06
CA LEU A 22 -30.40 13.24 14.83
C LEU A 22 -29.80 11.86 14.60
N GLN A 23 -30.62 10.80 14.58
CA GLN A 23 -30.18 9.45 14.27
C GLN A 23 -29.63 9.35 12.83
N ARG A 24 -30.26 10.00 11.85
CA ARG A 24 -29.73 10.06 10.49
C ARG A 24 -28.39 10.83 10.43
N MET A 25 -28.27 11.98 11.11
CA MET A 25 -27.01 12.72 11.18
C MET A 25 -25.87 11.94 11.86
N VAL A 26 -26.19 11.13 12.87
CA VAL A 26 -25.20 10.26 13.55
C VAL A 26 -24.86 9.06 12.67
N PHE A 27 -25.82 8.52 11.92
CA PHE A 27 -25.59 7.39 11.01
C PHE A 27 -24.84 7.81 9.74
N ASP A 28 -25.12 8.99 9.17
CA ASP A 28 -24.38 9.57 8.03
C ASP A 28 -22.94 10.03 8.42
N ARG A 29 -22.62 10.08 9.72
CA ARG A 29 -21.29 10.37 10.27
C ARG A 29 -20.47 9.12 10.59
N GLN A 30 -20.87 7.94 10.19
CA GLN A 30 -19.91 6.85 10.08
C GLN A 30 -19.02 7.21 8.87
N GLU A 31 -17.93 7.95 9.14
CA GLU A 31 -16.82 8.04 8.22
C GLU A 31 -16.50 6.61 7.80
N GLU A 32 -16.66 6.31 6.51
CA GLU A 32 -16.25 5.01 5.99
C GLU A 32 -14.80 4.81 6.43
N LYS A 33 -14.54 3.75 7.20
CA LYS A 33 -13.20 3.47 7.72
C LYS A 33 -12.26 3.37 6.53
N LYS A 34 -11.33 4.31 6.41
CA LYS A 34 -10.31 4.27 5.37
C LYS A 34 -9.45 3.02 5.54
N VAL A 35 -9.07 2.41 4.43
CA VAL A 35 -8.08 1.35 4.44
C VAL A 35 -6.72 1.96 4.74
N MET A 36 -6.08 1.48 5.80
CA MET A 36 -4.75 1.93 6.23
C MET A 36 -3.69 1.11 5.49
N VAL A 37 -2.90 1.77 4.64
CA VAL A 37 -1.86 1.14 3.82
C VAL A 37 -0.49 1.56 4.35
N GLY A 38 0.30 0.58 4.80
CA GLY A 38 1.69 0.77 5.19
C GLY A 38 2.63 0.43 4.04
N ILE A 39 3.71 1.19 3.85
CA ILE A 39 4.74 0.86 2.85
C ILE A 39 6.13 1.07 3.45
N ILE A 40 7.00 0.07 3.32
CA ILE A 40 8.42 0.19 3.64
C ILE A 40 9.25 0.21 2.35
N TYR A 41 10.10 1.24 2.23
CA TYR A 41 10.98 1.47 1.09
C TYR A 41 12.44 1.26 1.46
N VAL A 42 13.18 0.53 0.62
CA VAL A 42 14.63 0.31 0.81
C VAL A 42 15.47 1.57 0.62
N GLY A 43 14.96 2.52 -0.14
CA GLY A 43 15.58 3.81 -0.39
C GLY A 43 14.55 4.94 -0.33
N ASP A 44 14.90 6.07 -0.90
CA ASP A 44 14.04 7.24 -1.04
C ASP A 44 13.77 7.58 -2.51
N GLU A 45 13.11 8.70 -2.73
CA GLU A 45 12.71 9.19 -4.06
C GLU A 45 13.89 9.51 -4.99
N SER A 46 15.11 9.61 -4.49
CA SER A 46 16.32 9.86 -5.28
C SER A 46 16.73 8.65 -6.14
N THR A 47 16.27 7.44 -5.76
CA THR A 47 16.57 6.23 -6.50
C THR A 47 15.47 5.89 -7.50
N ALA A 48 15.86 5.53 -8.73
CA ALA A 48 14.90 5.16 -9.78
C ALA A 48 14.04 3.95 -9.39
N TYR A 49 14.59 3.03 -8.60
CA TYR A 49 13.88 1.85 -8.11
C TYR A 49 12.71 2.26 -7.17
N THR A 50 13.02 2.97 -6.09
CA THR A 50 12.02 3.44 -5.12
C THR A 50 11.00 4.37 -5.75
N MET A 51 11.44 5.28 -6.64
CA MET A 51 10.56 6.23 -7.32
C MET A 51 9.41 5.54 -8.10
N ASN A 52 9.60 4.33 -8.62
CA ASN A 52 8.52 3.61 -9.30
C ASN A 52 7.39 3.22 -8.33
N PHE A 53 7.74 2.78 -7.13
CA PHE A 53 6.74 2.46 -6.09
C PHE A 53 6.08 3.73 -5.55
N VAL A 54 6.83 4.82 -5.36
CA VAL A 54 6.28 6.13 -4.96
C VAL A 54 5.27 6.65 -5.99
N LYS A 55 5.54 6.50 -7.28
CA LYS A 55 4.56 6.83 -8.34
C LYS A 55 3.30 5.97 -8.24
N ALA A 56 3.44 4.68 -7.97
CA ALA A 56 2.29 3.79 -7.75
C ALA A 56 1.49 4.21 -6.51
N GLN A 57 2.15 4.51 -5.39
CA GLN A 57 1.53 5.04 -4.18
C GLN A 57 0.74 6.32 -4.49
N ASN A 58 1.35 7.29 -5.17
CA ASN A 58 0.67 8.54 -5.52
C ASN A 58 -0.55 8.32 -6.42
N THR A 59 -0.49 7.32 -7.31
CA THR A 59 -1.64 6.94 -8.13
C THR A 59 -2.78 6.38 -7.27
N ILE A 60 -2.47 5.52 -6.29
CA ILE A 60 -3.47 4.97 -5.36
C ILE A 60 -4.10 6.11 -4.54
N VAL A 61 -3.29 6.97 -3.93
CA VAL A 61 -3.78 8.11 -3.13
C VAL A 61 -4.66 9.03 -3.98
N ASN A 62 -4.25 9.37 -5.20
CA ASN A 62 -5.03 10.26 -6.07
C ASN A 62 -6.33 9.62 -6.59
N THR A 63 -6.37 8.27 -6.68
CA THR A 63 -7.54 7.55 -7.20
C THR A 63 -8.57 7.26 -6.11
N TYR A 64 -8.11 7.03 -4.88
CA TYR A 64 -8.92 6.56 -3.74
C TYR A 64 -8.83 7.49 -2.52
N ASP A 65 -8.63 8.78 -2.72
CA ASP A 65 -8.31 9.84 -1.73
C ASP A 65 -9.11 9.74 -0.41
N ASP A 66 -10.41 9.51 -0.50
CA ASP A 66 -11.32 9.38 0.64
C ASP A 66 -11.39 7.95 1.22
N GLN A 67 -10.88 6.93 0.52
CA GLN A 67 -10.99 5.52 0.87
C GLN A 67 -9.70 4.94 1.46
N VAL A 68 -8.54 5.55 1.19
CA VAL A 68 -7.24 5.07 1.67
C VAL A 68 -6.48 6.12 2.45
N GLN A 69 -5.68 5.65 3.39
CA GLN A 69 -4.66 6.46 4.07
C GLN A 69 -3.34 5.70 4.01
N VAL A 70 -2.27 6.37 3.58
CA VAL A 70 -0.95 5.74 3.39
C VAL A 70 0.04 6.24 4.42
N ILE A 71 0.80 5.32 5.03
CA ILE A 71 1.95 5.58 5.90
C ILE A 71 3.18 4.98 5.22
N SER A 72 4.24 5.76 5.05
CA SER A 72 5.43 5.35 4.30
C SER A 72 6.70 5.54 5.12
N ASN A 73 7.49 4.48 5.26
CA ASN A 73 8.81 4.50 5.89
C ASN A 73 9.88 4.33 4.83
N TYR A 74 10.77 5.32 4.70
CA TYR A 74 11.83 5.37 3.69
C TYR A 74 13.19 4.99 4.27
N ASN A 75 14.11 4.60 3.38
CA ASN A 75 15.50 4.28 3.74
C ASN A 75 15.60 3.18 4.80
N ILE A 76 14.78 2.13 4.67
CA ILE A 76 14.83 0.95 5.53
C ILE A 76 15.78 -0.07 4.89
N PRO A 77 16.99 -0.30 5.41
CA PRO A 77 17.90 -1.29 4.84
C PRO A 77 17.35 -2.71 5.01
N GLU A 78 17.66 -3.59 4.05
CA GLU A 78 17.36 -5.01 4.19
C GLU A 78 18.02 -5.57 5.45
N GLY A 79 17.27 -6.35 6.22
CA GLY A 79 17.68 -6.87 7.54
C GLY A 79 17.40 -5.92 8.72
N SER A 80 16.86 -4.72 8.48
CA SER A 80 16.48 -3.74 9.51
C SER A 80 14.99 -3.40 9.49
N GLU A 81 14.18 -4.13 8.73
CA GLU A 81 12.77 -3.85 8.48
C GLU A 81 11.84 -4.18 9.66
N THR A 82 12.29 -4.96 10.64
CA THR A 82 11.44 -5.46 11.74
C THR A 82 10.78 -4.34 12.53
N GLU A 83 11.54 -3.30 12.89
CA GLU A 83 11.03 -2.15 13.66
C GLU A 83 10.01 -1.35 12.83
N ALA A 84 10.35 -1.05 11.57
CA ALA A 84 9.46 -0.34 10.67
C ALA A 84 8.15 -1.10 10.38
N LEU A 85 8.20 -2.43 10.25
CA LEU A 85 7.01 -3.26 10.13
C LEU A 85 6.15 -3.23 11.39
N GLN A 86 6.78 -3.28 12.58
CA GLN A 86 6.04 -3.21 13.84
C GLN A 86 5.37 -1.84 14.01
N GLU A 87 6.03 -0.75 13.64
CA GLU A 87 5.43 0.59 13.65
C GLU A 87 4.17 0.67 12.77
N LEU A 88 4.19 0.06 11.58
CA LEU A 88 3.03 0.03 10.69
C LEU A 88 1.88 -0.84 11.25
N VAL A 89 2.21 -1.96 11.89
CA VAL A 89 1.23 -2.79 12.62
C VAL A 89 0.59 -2.00 13.76
N ASP A 90 1.41 -1.31 14.56
CA ASP A 90 0.94 -0.52 15.72
C ASP A 90 0.13 0.71 15.28
N ALA A 91 0.43 1.25 14.09
CA ALA A 91 -0.36 2.31 13.45
C ALA A 91 -1.71 1.82 12.91
N GLY A 92 -1.98 0.51 12.94
CA GLY A 92 -3.25 -0.08 12.52
C GLY A 92 -3.39 -0.23 11.01
N CYS A 93 -2.29 -0.47 10.29
CA CYS A 93 -2.36 -0.76 8.86
C CYS A 93 -3.12 -2.05 8.60
N ASP A 94 -4.05 -2.01 7.65
CA ASP A 94 -4.82 -3.17 7.18
C ASP A 94 -4.02 -3.95 6.12
N ILE A 95 -3.16 -3.26 5.37
CA ILE A 95 -2.29 -3.79 4.31
C ILE A 95 -0.88 -3.20 4.44
N ILE A 96 0.17 -4.01 4.30
CA ILE A 96 1.56 -3.55 4.34
C ILE A 96 2.33 -4.05 3.13
N PHE A 97 2.97 -3.13 2.40
CA PHE A 97 3.83 -3.42 1.26
C PHE A 97 5.30 -3.33 1.63
N GLY A 98 6.06 -4.37 1.34
CA GLY A 98 7.52 -4.37 1.37
C GLY A 98 8.10 -4.27 -0.03
N THR A 99 8.97 -3.29 -0.28
CA THR A 99 9.44 -2.99 -1.65
C THR A 99 10.81 -3.57 -1.99
N SER A 100 11.40 -4.42 -1.15
CA SER A 100 12.72 -5.01 -1.43
C SER A 100 12.74 -6.51 -1.20
N TYR A 101 13.54 -7.21 -2.02
CA TYR A 101 13.68 -8.68 -1.97
C TYR A 101 14.04 -9.20 -0.57
N GLY A 102 14.98 -8.56 0.10
CA GLY A 102 15.50 -9.01 1.40
C GLY A 102 14.50 -8.93 2.55
N TYR A 103 13.36 -8.25 2.40
CA TYR A 103 12.32 -8.23 3.42
C TYR A 103 11.48 -9.52 3.47
N GLY A 104 11.56 -10.37 2.42
CA GLY A 104 10.64 -11.49 2.21
C GLY A 104 10.51 -12.46 3.38
N VAL A 105 11.60 -12.75 4.10
CA VAL A 105 11.57 -13.64 5.27
C VAL A 105 10.84 -12.96 6.43
N THR A 106 11.21 -11.73 6.76
CA THR A 106 10.61 -10.97 7.87
C THR A 106 9.14 -10.67 7.60
N MET A 107 8.79 -10.26 6.38
CA MET A 107 7.40 -10.03 5.95
C MET A 107 6.54 -11.28 6.14
N LYS A 108 7.05 -12.46 5.76
CA LYS A 108 6.34 -13.73 5.95
C LYS A 108 6.14 -14.08 7.43
N GLN A 109 7.15 -13.85 8.28
CA GLN A 109 7.02 -14.02 9.73
C GLN A 109 5.98 -13.06 10.34
N PHE A 110 5.89 -11.83 9.84
CA PHE A 110 4.86 -10.89 10.26
C PHE A 110 3.46 -11.32 9.81
N ALA A 111 3.31 -11.87 8.60
CA ALA A 111 2.04 -12.43 8.13
C ALA A 111 1.55 -13.57 9.01
N GLU A 112 2.44 -14.46 9.44
CA GLU A 112 2.12 -15.54 10.38
C GLU A 112 1.69 -14.99 11.74
N LYS A 113 2.38 -13.97 12.25
CA LYS A 113 2.11 -13.35 13.55
C LYS A 113 0.83 -12.51 13.56
N TYR A 114 0.48 -11.88 12.43
CA TYR A 114 -0.63 -10.93 12.30
C TYR A 114 -1.60 -11.36 11.18
N PRO A 115 -2.39 -12.42 11.36
CA PRO A 115 -3.22 -13.01 10.30
C PRO A 115 -4.35 -12.11 9.78
N MET A 116 -4.60 -10.97 10.42
CA MET A 116 -5.61 -9.99 10.00
C MET A 116 -5.04 -8.87 9.14
N ILE A 117 -3.72 -8.85 8.92
CA ILE A 117 -3.04 -7.84 8.10
C ILE A 117 -2.59 -8.50 6.81
N GLU A 118 -2.87 -7.88 5.67
CA GLU A 118 -2.38 -8.34 4.37
C GLU A 118 -0.93 -7.89 4.16
N LEU A 119 -0.02 -8.81 3.96
CA LEU A 119 1.40 -8.54 3.69
C LEU A 119 1.71 -8.79 2.21
N CYS A 120 2.15 -7.76 1.51
CA CYS A 120 2.43 -7.80 0.07
C CYS A 120 3.91 -7.50 -0.19
N GLN A 121 4.65 -8.50 -0.64
CA GLN A 121 6.09 -8.43 -0.83
C GLN A 121 6.46 -8.31 -2.31
N ALA A 122 7.13 -7.22 -2.67
CA ALA A 122 7.67 -7.05 -4.02
C ALA A 122 8.96 -7.87 -4.22
N THR A 123 9.17 -8.34 -5.44
CA THR A 123 10.41 -8.98 -5.92
C THR A 123 10.78 -10.28 -5.21
N CYS A 124 9.89 -10.88 -4.47
CA CYS A 124 10.06 -12.17 -3.80
C CYS A 124 9.16 -13.25 -4.42
N ALA A 125 9.46 -14.52 -4.21
CA ALA A 125 8.70 -15.64 -4.77
C ALA A 125 8.35 -16.72 -3.72
N ASN A 126 8.42 -16.37 -2.42
CA ASN A 126 8.26 -17.32 -1.31
C ASN A 126 6.84 -17.40 -0.74
N ALA A 127 5.82 -16.90 -1.46
CA ALA A 127 4.42 -16.97 -0.98
C ALA A 127 3.93 -18.42 -0.85
N ASN A 128 4.35 -19.29 -1.79
CA ASN A 128 3.93 -20.70 -1.82
C ASN A 128 4.86 -21.63 -1.02
N ASP A 129 5.88 -21.10 -0.33
CA ASP A 129 6.73 -21.89 0.54
C ASP A 129 5.96 -22.28 1.82
N ASP A 130 6.31 -23.43 2.42
CA ASP A 130 5.72 -23.89 3.68
C ASP A 130 6.16 -23.00 4.89
N PRO A 131 5.25 -22.56 5.77
CA PRO A 131 3.81 -22.64 5.63
C PRO A 131 3.25 -21.67 4.58
N GLU A 132 2.25 -22.11 3.80
CA GLU A 132 1.49 -21.22 2.93
C GLU A 132 0.51 -20.37 3.76
N LEU A 133 0.59 -19.04 3.64
CA LEU A 133 -0.19 -18.10 4.43
C LEU A 133 -1.19 -17.37 3.52
N VAL A 134 -2.45 -17.34 3.90
CA VAL A 134 -3.53 -16.70 3.12
C VAL A 134 -3.42 -15.18 3.02
N ASN A 135 -2.70 -14.56 3.96
CA ASN A 135 -2.48 -13.11 4.07
C ASN A 135 -1.07 -12.67 3.66
N TYR A 136 -0.30 -13.54 2.98
CA TYR A 136 1.02 -13.21 2.46
C TYR A 136 1.08 -13.37 0.96
N HIS A 137 1.35 -12.29 0.26
CA HIS A 137 1.36 -12.24 -1.19
C HIS A 137 2.70 -11.75 -1.70
N THR A 138 3.15 -12.33 -2.81
CA THR A 138 4.34 -11.86 -3.50
C THR A 138 4.00 -11.45 -4.92
N PHE A 139 4.67 -10.40 -5.41
CA PHE A 139 4.50 -9.93 -6.77
C PHE A 139 5.84 -9.50 -7.39
N MET A 140 5.95 -9.63 -8.69
CA MET A 140 7.14 -9.23 -9.45
C MET A 140 6.73 -8.58 -10.74
N GLY A 141 7.33 -7.43 -11.06
CA GLY A 141 7.19 -6.81 -12.37
C GLY A 141 7.92 -7.59 -13.46
N ALA A 142 7.58 -7.36 -14.72
CA ALA A 142 8.22 -7.96 -15.89
C ALA A 142 9.63 -7.35 -16.13
N ILE A 143 10.53 -7.44 -15.15
CA ILE A 143 11.90 -6.86 -15.15
C ILE A 143 12.72 -7.37 -16.35
N TYR A 144 12.47 -8.60 -16.80
CA TYR A 144 13.16 -9.20 -17.94
C TYR A 144 12.97 -8.40 -19.23
N GLU A 145 11.83 -7.73 -19.42
CA GLU A 145 11.58 -6.87 -20.58
C GLU A 145 12.52 -5.67 -20.61
N GLY A 146 12.64 -4.96 -19.48
CA GLY A 146 13.56 -3.85 -19.31
C GLY A 146 15.02 -4.29 -19.44
N ARG A 147 15.37 -5.47 -18.93
CA ARG A 147 16.73 -6.04 -19.08
C ARG A 147 17.05 -6.40 -20.52
N TYR A 148 16.08 -6.93 -21.28
CA TYR A 148 16.25 -7.19 -22.70
C TYR A 148 16.56 -5.89 -23.47
N VAL A 149 15.76 -4.85 -23.28
CA VAL A 149 15.99 -3.53 -23.89
C VAL A 149 17.37 -2.97 -23.52
N SER A 150 17.74 -3.05 -22.24
CA SER A 150 19.07 -2.60 -21.77
C SER A 150 20.21 -3.36 -22.43
N GLY A 151 20.05 -4.68 -22.62
CA GLY A 151 21.01 -5.52 -23.34
C GLY A 151 21.18 -5.12 -24.82
N VAL A 152 20.05 -4.83 -25.49
CA VAL A 152 20.06 -4.34 -26.88
C VAL A 152 20.81 -3.00 -26.99
N VAL A 153 20.49 -2.05 -26.10
CA VAL A 153 21.15 -0.73 -26.08
C VAL A 153 22.66 -0.85 -25.80
N ALA A 154 23.06 -1.71 -24.87
CA ALA A 154 24.44 -1.98 -24.56
C ALA A 154 25.18 -2.58 -25.77
N GLY A 155 24.57 -3.54 -26.47
CA GLY A 155 25.10 -4.12 -27.69
C GLY A 155 25.26 -3.11 -28.82
N MET A 156 24.29 -2.23 -29.03
CA MET A 156 24.35 -1.15 -30.01
C MET A 156 25.49 -0.17 -29.66
N LYS A 157 25.64 0.19 -28.39
CA LYS A 157 26.74 1.08 -27.96
C LYS A 157 28.12 0.44 -28.12
N LEU A 158 28.23 -0.84 -27.80
CA LEU A 158 29.48 -1.59 -28.03
C LEU A 158 29.85 -1.59 -29.50
N LYS A 159 28.87 -1.89 -30.38
CA LYS A 159 29.12 -1.85 -31.84
C LYS A 159 29.59 -0.46 -32.29
N GLU A 160 28.95 0.60 -31.87
CA GLU A 160 29.37 1.98 -32.16
C GLU A 160 30.84 2.24 -31.74
N LEU A 161 31.21 1.83 -30.52
CA LEU A 161 32.58 2.02 -30.02
C LEU A 161 33.63 1.21 -30.80
N ILE A 162 33.27 0.02 -31.31
CA ILE A 162 34.12 -0.79 -32.19
C ILE A 162 34.28 -0.09 -33.56
N ASP A 163 33.16 0.35 -34.15
CA ASP A 163 33.17 1.03 -35.47
C ASP A 163 33.98 2.33 -35.42
N GLU A 164 33.98 3.03 -34.27
CA GLU A 164 34.81 4.23 -34.03
C GLU A 164 36.28 3.91 -33.67
N GLY A 165 36.65 2.66 -33.57
CA GLY A 165 38.03 2.23 -33.21
C GLY A 165 38.42 2.51 -31.75
N LYS A 166 37.43 2.77 -30.88
CA LYS A 166 37.65 3.03 -29.44
C LYS A 166 37.81 1.76 -28.61
N ILE A 167 37.29 0.64 -29.11
CA ILE A 167 37.41 -0.69 -28.51
C ILE A 167 37.79 -1.67 -29.61
N THR A 168 38.73 -2.56 -29.32
CA THR A 168 39.08 -3.68 -30.20
C THR A 168 38.39 -4.94 -29.70
N PRO A 169 37.63 -5.68 -30.55
CA PRO A 169 37.10 -7.00 -30.15
C PRO A 169 38.30 -7.96 -29.89
N GLU A 170 38.26 -8.69 -28.78
CA GLU A 170 39.18 -9.82 -28.53
C GLU A 170 38.80 -11.02 -29.37
#